data_02a02bbba90382de11337d785ce192a4
#
_entry.id   02a02bbba90382de11337d785ce192a4
#
_cell.length_a   1.000
_cell.length_b   1.000
_cell.length_c   1.000
_cell.angle_alpha   90.00
_cell.angle_beta   90.00
_cell.angle_gamma   90.00
#
_symmetry.space_group_name_H-M   'P 1'
#
loop_
_entity.id
_entity.type
_entity.pdbx_description
1 polymer ?
#
loop_
_entity_poly.entity_id
_entity_poly.type
_entity_poly.pdbx_seq_one_letter_code
_entity_poly.pdbx_strand_id
1 'polypeptide(L)'
;MNAAWFRYLVQMAPWLTVMLLMAQFVLLQGTLAPLPSLLFDLPDSAAANSAQPGLVALLIPGDIEGAETDGTLIYFDDARYVLSDPVSLEEFSGRLGDRAVESRCGVLTLLSDRRVPAGDVMKVLALAKARRLLHVQLAEKRD
;
A
#
# COMPACT_ATOMS: atom_id res chain seq x y z
N MET A 1 20.86 54.54 -20.82
CA MET A 1 20.10 53.39 -20.25
C MET A 1 19.47 53.86 -18.94
N ASN A 2 18.13 54.06 -18.93
CA ASN A 2 17.45 54.87 -17.91
C ASN A 2 17.38 54.15 -16.55
N ALA A 3 17.95 54.74 -15.52
CA ALA A 3 17.95 54.25 -14.14
C ALA A 3 16.50 53.94 -13.60
N ALA A 4 15.49 54.55 -14.18
CA ALA A 4 14.10 54.28 -13.88
C ALA A 4 13.66 52.86 -14.22
N TRP A 5 14.06 52.31 -15.36
CA TRP A 5 13.79 50.95 -15.78
C TRP A 5 14.39 49.92 -14.87
N PHE A 6 15.59 50.16 -14.40
CA PHE A 6 16.28 49.26 -13.48
C PHE A 6 15.55 49.16 -12.11
N ARG A 7 15.03 50.27 -11.62
CA ARG A 7 14.23 50.30 -10.38
C ARG A 7 12.92 49.53 -10.52
N TYR A 8 12.23 49.61 -11.66
CA TYR A 8 11.03 48.82 -11.94
C TYR A 8 11.34 47.33 -12.03
N LEU A 9 12.42 46.94 -12.66
CA LEU A 9 12.86 45.54 -12.76
C LEU A 9 13.17 44.94 -11.36
N VAL A 10 13.89 45.69 -10.51
CA VAL A 10 14.19 45.25 -9.14
C VAL A 10 12.91 45.12 -8.30
N GLN A 11 11.96 46.02 -8.51
CA GLN A 11 10.68 46.02 -7.76
C GLN A 11 9.74 44.89 -8.23
N MET A 12 9.87 44.47 -9.50
CA MET A 12 9.10 43.35 -10.05
C MET A 12 9.74 41.97 -9.80
N ALA A 13 11.04 41.90 -9.47
CA ALA A 13 11.76 40.67 -9.23
C ALA A 13 11.08 39.75 -8.18
N PRO A 14 10.62 40.24 -7.02
CA PRO A 14 9.99 39.36 -6.03
C PRO A 14 8.65 38.79 -6.54
N TRP A 15 7.92 39.52 -7.35
CA TRP A 15 6.67 39.02 -7.95
C TRP A 15 6.93 37.93 -9.01
N LEU A 16 7.99 38.08 -9.78
CA LEU A 16 8.42 37.07 -10.76
C LEU A 16 8.87 35.78 -10.06
N THR A 17 9.59 35.87 -8.96
CA THR A 17 10.01 34.68 -8.19
C THR A 17 8.82 33.95 -7.59
N VAL A 18 7.84 34.67 -7.07
CA VAL A 18 6.60 34.06 -6.53
C VAL A 18 5.81 33.36 -7.64
N MET A 19 5.68 34.01 -8.82
CA MET A 19 5.01 33.39 -9.97
C MET A 19 5.73 32.14 -10.46
N LEU A 20 7.06 32.17 -10.50
CA LEU A 20 7.88 31.02 -10.90
C LEU A 20 7.73 29.85 -9.92
N LEU A 21 7.72 30.13 -8.61
CA LEU A 21 7.50 29.14 -7.57
C LEU A 21 6.10 28.53 -7.65
N MET A 22 5.07 29.35 -7.89
CA MET A 22 3.71 28.90 -8.10
C MET A 22 3.59 28.00 -9.36
N ALA A 23 4.22 28.40 -10.45
CA ALA A 23 4.26 27.61 -11.67
C ALA A 23 4.97 26.26 -11.46
N GLN A 24 6.10 26.25 -10.74
CA GLN A 24 6.78 25.02 -10.37
C GLN A 24 5.91 24.12 -9.48
N PHE A 25 5.22 24.70 -8.53
CA PHE A 25 4.33 23.95 -7.64
C PHE A 25 3.17 23.29 -8.40
N VAL A 26 2.57 24.02 -9.34
CA VAL A 26 1.51 23.48 -10.22
C VAL A 26 2.05 22.37 -11.12
N LEU A 27 3.26 22.53 -11.68
CA LEU A 27 3.91 21.50 -12.48
C LEU A 27 4.23 20.25 -11.64
N LEU A 28 4.69 20.43 -10.39
CA LEU A 28 4.92 19.29 -9.48
C LEU A 28 3.63 18.55 -9.12
N GLN A 29 2.53 19.27 -8.94
CA GLN A 29 1.24 18.63 -8.69
C GLN A 29 0.76 17.81 -9.89
N GLY A 30 1.07 18.24 -11.11
CA GLY A 30 0.77 17.48 -12.34
C GLY A 30 1.63 16.22 -12.52
N THR A 31 2.81 16.16 -11.87
CA THR A 31 3.70 14.98 -11.90
C THR A 31 3.45 14.03 -10.72
N LEU A 32 2.72 14.47 -9.69
CA LEU A 32 2.14 13.55 -8.73
C LEU A 32 1.04 12.79 -9.49
N ALA A 33 1.46 11.77 -10.23
CA ALA A 33 0.53 10.83 -10.81
C ALA A 33 -0.46 10.45 -9.69
N PRO A 34 -1.78 10.56 -9.91
CA PRO A 34 -2.71 10.00 -8.97
C PRO A 34 -2.26 8.55 -8.82
N LEU A 35 -1.82 8.20 -7.61
CA LEU A 35 -1.65 6.80 -7.28
C LEU A 35 -2.92 6.15 -7.78
N PRO A 36 -2.85 5.19 -8.72
CA PRO A 36 -4.05 4.51 -9.16
C PRO A 36 -4.72 4.09 -7.86
N SER A 37 -5.82 4.75 -7.52
CA SER A 37 -6.65 4.31 -6.40
C SER A 37 -7.00 2.89 -6.79
N LEU A 38 -6.29 1.93 -6.20
CA LEU A 38 -6.64 0.54 -6.30
C LEU A 38 -8.09 0.50 -5.86
N LEU A 39 -8.98 0.35 -6.83
CA LEU A 39 -10.40 0.13 -6.59
C LEU A 39 -10.46 -1.26 -5.96
N PHE A 40 -10.24 -1.25 -4.66
CA PHE A 40 -10.26 -2.44 -3.85
C PHE A 40 -11.74 -2.71 -3.59
N ASP A 41 -12.28 -3.70 -4.26
CA ASP A 41 -13.59 -4.22 -3.94
C ASP A 41 -13.44 -5.01 -2.63
N LEU A 42 -13.41 -4.27 -1.51
CA LEU A 42 -13.42 -4.90 -0.19
C LEU A 42 -14.71 -5.70 -0.09
N PRO A 43 -14.61 -6.98 0.27
CA PRO A 43 -15.78 -7.70 0.64
C PRO A 43 -16.45 -6.96 1.80
N ASP A 44 -17.77 -6.73 1.70
CA ASP A 44 -18.60 -6.24 2.81
C ASP A 44 -18.50 -7.24 3.96
N SER A 45 -17.45 -7.12 4.75
CA SER A 45 -17.22 -8.04 5.84
C SER A 45 -18.07 -7.61 7.03
N ALA A 46 -19.00 -8.47 7.43
CA ALA A 46 -19.58 -8.44 8.76
C ALA A 46 -18.51 -8.51 9.88
N ALA A 47 -17.24 -8.79 9.53
CA ALA A 47 -16.08 -8.77 10.41
C ALA A 47 -15.64 -7.36 10.84
N ALA A 48 -16.14 -6.30 10.20
CA ALA A 48 -15.88 -4.92 10.66
C ALA A 48 -16.42 -4.63 12.06
N ASN A 49 -17.31 -5.48 12.58
CA ASN A 49 -17.87 -5.31 13.92
C ASN A 49 -17.07 -5.99 15.05
N SER A 50 -16.07 -6.79 14.75
CA SER A 50 -15.14 -7.31 15.75
C SER A 50 -13.77 -6.61 15.59
N ALA A 51 -13.74 -5.31 15.88
CA ALA A 51 -12.53 -4.52 15.90
C ALA A 51 -11.61 -4.93 17.07
N GLN A 52 -11.12 -6.15 17.04
CA GLN A 52 -9.90 -6.45 17.76
C GLN A 52 -8.75 -5.91 16.92
N PRO A 53 -7.85 -5.10 17.51
CA PRO A 53 -6.67 -4.64 16.81
C PRO A 53 -5.84 -5.86 16.41
N GLY A 54 -5.96 -6.26 15.17
CA GLY A 54 -5.29 -7.40 14.58
C GLY A 54 -4.29 -6.93 13.51
N LEU A 55 -3.35 -7.79 13.17
CA LEU A 55 -2.51 -7.60 11.99
C LEU A 55 -3.37 -7.78 10.75
N VAL A 56 -3.16 -6.94 9.75
CA VAL A 56 -3.91 -7.00 8.47
C VAL A 56 -2.94 -7.28 7.34
N ALA A 57 -3.22 -8.30 6.56
CA ALA A 57 -2.49 -8.59 5.32
C ALA A 57 -3.47 -8.62 4.15
N LEU A 58 -3.04 -8.09 3.02
CA LEU A 58 -3.83 -7.91 1.83
C LEU A 58 -3.24 -8.72 0.69
N LEU A 59 -4.03 -9.59 0.06
CA LEU A 59 -3.64 -10.37 -1.11
C LEU A 59 -4.33 -9.83 -2.35
N ILE A 60 -3.54 -9.53 -3.37
CA ILE A 60 -4.02 -9.12 -4.69
C ILE A 60 -3.30 -9.90 -5.80
N PRO A 61 -3.98 -10.16 -6.93
CA PRO A 61 -3.33 -10.76 -8.08
C PRO A 61 -2.33 -9.77 -8.69
N GLY A 62 -1.19 -10.27 -9.17
CA GLY A 62 -0.12 -9.46 -9.75
C GLY A 62 -0.38 -8.97 -11.18
N ASP A 63 -1.51 -9.36 -11.78
CA ASP A 63 -1.95 -8.95 -13.12
C ASP A 63 -2.64 -7.57 -13.16
N ILE A 64 -2.68 -6.86 -12.04
CA ILE A 64 -3.22 -5.51 -11.99
C ILE A 64 -2.29 -4.56 -12.74
N GLU A 65 -2.85 -3.78 -13.64
CA GLU A 65 -2.15 -2.81 -14.50
C GLU A 65 -1.05 -2.04 -13.77
N GLY A 66 0.20 -2.25 -14.18
CA GLY A 66 1.39 -1.58 -13.64
C GLY A 66 2.28 -2.42 -12.73
N ALA A 67 1.88 -3.61 -12.33
CA ALA A 67 2.76 -4.55 -11.66
C ALA A 67 3.14 -5.66 -12.68
N GLU A 68 4.26 -5.52 -13.35
CA GLU A 68 4.84 -6.58 -14.23
C GLU A 68 5.30 -7.80 -13.42
N THR A 69 4.57 -8.17 -12.38
CA THR A 69 4.95 -9.26 -11.49
C THR A 69 3.97 -10.40 -11.67
N ASP A 70 4.47 -11.49 -12.22
CA ASP A 70 3.70 -12.71 -12.40
C ASP A 70 3.49 -13.36 -11.01
N GLY A 71 2.24 -13.38 -10.53
CA GLY A 71 1.91 -14.02 -9.26
C GLY A 71 1.07 -13.18 -8.29
N THR A 72 0.82 -13.73 -7.12
CA THR A 72 0.05 -13.05 -6.05
C THR A 72 0.96 -12.13 -5.25
N LEU A 73 0.51 -10.90 -5.02
CA LEU A 73 1.18 -9.91 -4.20
C LEU A 73 0.55 -9.88 -2.79
N ILE A 74 1.41 -9.74 -1.79
CA ILE A 74 1.02 -9.56 -0.39
C ILE A 74 1.42 -8.16 0.03
N TYR A 75 0.47 -7.40 0.55
CA TYR A 75 0.72 -6.10 1.19
C TYR A 75 0.58 -6.26 2.69
N PHE A 76 1.64 -5.96 3.41
CA PHE A 76 1.69 -6.06 4.86
C PHE A 76 2.65 -5.01 5.42
N ASP A 77 2.21 -4.24 6.41
CA ASP A 77 3.03 -3.29 7.16
C ASP A 77 3.83 -2.33 6.24
N ASP A 78 3.13 -1.65 5.32
CA ASP A 78 3.70 -0.71 4.34
C ASP A 78 4.72 -1.31 3.34
N ALA A 79 4.87 -2.63 3.32
CA ALA A 79 5.72 -3.35 2.39
C ALA A 79 4.93 -4.26 1.46
N ARG A 80 5.52 -4.50 0.28
CA ARG A 80 4.97 -5.39 -0.74
C ARG A 80 5.86 -6.62 -0.91
N TYR A 81 5.25 -7.77 -0.88
CA TYR A 81 5.92 -9.06 -1.04
C TYR A 81 5.33 -9.84 -2.19
N VAL A 82 6.16 -10.62 -2.87
CA VAL A 82 5.75 -11.48 -3.98
C VAL A 82 5.67 -12.92 -3.51
N LEU A 83 4.50 -13.54 -3.62
CA LEU A 83 4.27 -14.90 -3.10
C LEU A 83 5.05 -15.97 -3.88
N SER A 84 5.36 -15.74 -5.15
CA SER A 84 6.14 -16.65 -6.01
C SER A 84 7.66 -16.59 -5.74
N ASP A 85 8.15 -15.51 -5.09
CA ASP A 85 9.56 -15.35 -4.76
C ASP A 85 9.84 -15.87 -3.34
N PRO A 86 10.69 -16.91 -3.18
CA PRO A 86 11.00 -17.50 -1.89
C PRO A 86 11.69 -16.52 -0.93
N VAL A 87 12.50 -15.59 -1.44
CA VAL A 87 13.20 -14.59 -0.62
C VAL A 87 12.20 -13.58 -0.05
N SER A 88 11.34 -13.07 -0.89
CA SER A 88 10.26 -12.15 -0.51
C SER A 88 9.30 -12.81 0.51
N LEU A 89 9.03 -14.09 0.34
CA LEU A 89 8.17 -14.86 1.23
C LEU A 89 8.79 -15.07 2.61
N GLU A 90 10.08 -15.32 2.67
CA GLU A 90 10.82 -15.45 3.92
C GLU A 90 10.86 -14.13 4.69
N GLU A 91 11.09 -13.02 3.97
CA GLU A 91 11.06 -11.68 4.53
C GLU A 91 9.67 -11.34 5.11
N PHE A 92 8.60 -11.61 4.34
CA PHE A 92 7.22 -11.46 4.82
C PHE A 92 6.99 -12.28 6.11
N SER A 93 7.42 -13.55 6.10
CA SER A 93 7.26 -14.43 7.25
C SER A 93 8.03 -13.93 8.49
N GLY A 94 9.23 -13.37 8.31
CA GLY A 94 10.00 -12.74 9.39
C GLY A 94 9.26 -11.52 9.96
N ARG A 95 8.88 -10.58 9.10
CA ARG A 95 8.11 -9.38 9.48
C ARG A 95 6.81 -9.71 10.20
N LEU A 96 6.09 -10.71 9.71
CA LEU A 96 4.85 -11.17 10.33
C LEU A 96 5.08 -11.66 11.76
N GLY A 97 6.16 -12.43 11.96
CA GLY A 97 6.57 -12.91 13.29
C GLY A 97 6.95 -11.76 14.24
N ASP A 98 7.75 -10.81 13.78
CA ASP A 98 8.19 -9.65 14.57
C ASP A 98 7.00 -8.79 14.99
N ARG A 99 6.09 -8.51 14.07
CA ARG A 99 4.88 -7.74 14.35
C ARG A 99 3.91 -8.47 15.28
N ALA A 100 3.81 -9.79 15.16
CA ALA A 100 2.99 -10.58 16.06
C ALA A 100 3.49 -10.51 17.52
N VAL A 101 4.80 -10.50 17.71
CA VAL A 101 5.43 -10.35 19.03
C VAL A 101 5.27 -8.92 19.55
N GLU A 102 5.54 -7.92 18.71
CA GLU A 102 5.46 -6.51 19.08
C GLU A 102 4.04 -6.09 19.48
N SER A 103 3.06 -6.47 18.68
CA SER A 103 1.65 -6.12 18.91
C SER A 103 0.99 -6.97 19.99
N ARG A 104 1.64 -8.04 20.46
CA ARG A 104 1.03 -9.07 21.32
C ARG A 104 -0.29 -9.60 20.78
N CYS A 105 -0.45 -9.51 19.49
CA CYS A 105 -1.68 -9.86 18.80
C CYS A 105 -1.52 -11.23 18.13
N GLY A 106 -2.36 -12.17 18.50
CA GLY A 106 -2.42 -13.49 17.87
C GLY A 106 -3.42 -13.59 16.73
N VAL A 107 -3.96 -12.46 16.27
CA VAL A 107 -4.99 -12.40 15.23
C VAL A 107 -4.43 -11.78 13.97
N LEU A 108 -4.56 -12.48 12.83
CA LEU A 108 -4.28 -11.97 11.50
C LEU A 108 -5.57 -11.90 10.70
N THR A 109 -5.92 -10.74 10.22
CA THR A 109 -7.03 -10.55 9.27
C THR A 109 -6.46 -10.59 7.87
N LEU A 110 -6.84 -11.59 7.09
CA LEU A 110 -6.42 -11.76 5.71
C LEU A 110 -7.53 -11.27 4.79
N LEU A 111 -7.24 -10.20 4.05
CA LEU A 111 -8.11 -9.67 3.01
C LEU A 111 -7.62 -10.21 1.67
N SER A 112 -8.44 -10.98 0.97
CA SER A 112 -8.08 -11.57 -0.31
C SER A 112 -9.02 -11.09 -1.41
N ASP A 113 -8.44 -10.63 -2.54
CA ASP A 113 -9.22 -10.37 -3.75
C ASP A 113 -9.76 -11.71 -4.30
N ARG A 114 -10.98 -11.70 -4.85
CA ARG A 114 -11.65 -12.90 -5.42
C ARG A 114 -10.84 -13.59 -6.51
N ARG A 115 -9.97 -12.85 -7.20
CA ARG A 115 -9.14 -13.37 -8.30
C ARG A 115 -7.89 -14.10 -7.81
N VAL A 116 -7.56 -13.99 -6.53
CA VAL A 116 -6.40 -14.68 -5.95
C VAL A 116 -6.69 -16.18 -5.87
N PRO A 117 -5.78 -17.04 -6.39
CA PRO A 117 -5.94 -18.48 -6.31
C PRO A 117 -6.05 -18.96 -4.86
N ALA A 118 -7.02 -19.82 -4.57
CA ALA A 118 -7.20 -20.38 -3.23
C ALA A 118 -5.95 -21.06 -2.67
N GLY A 119 -5.13 -21.66 -3.55
CA GLY A 119 -3.84 -22.25 -3.18
C GLY A 119 -2.87 -21.24 -2.58
N ASP A 120 -2.88 -20.00 -3.06
CA ASP A 120 -2.00 -18.94 -2.57
C ASP A 120 -2.48 -18.40 -1.22
N VAL A 121 -3.78 -18.27 -1.05
CA VAL A 121 -4.40 -17.97 0.25
C VAL A 121 -3.99 -19.02 1.28
N MET A 122 -4.05 -20.30 0.92
CA MET A 122 -3.66 -21.41 1.81
C MET A 122 -2.17 -21.40 2.17
N LYS A 123 -1.28 -20.98 1.26
CA LYS A 123 0.15 -20.80 1.57
C LYS A 123 0.37 -19.74 2.65
N VAL A 124 -0.29 -18.58 2.51
CA VAL A 124 -0.19 -17.50 3.50
C VAL A 124 -0.78 -17.92 4.85
N LEU A 125 -1.89 -18.65 4.85
CA LEU A 125 -2.49 -19.23 6.06
C LEU A 125 -1.53 -20.19 6.76
N ALA A 126 -0.86 -21.06 6.00
CA ALA A 126 0.13 -22.00 6.52
C ALA A 126 1.32 -21.29 7.17
N LEU A 127 1.82 -20.20 6.54
CA LEU A 127 2.87 -19.35 7.10
C LEU A 127 2.45 -18.65 8.37
N ALA A 128 1.26 -18.08 8.41
CA ALA A 128 0.72 -17.43 9.60
C ALA A 128 0.61 -18.42 10.77
N LYS A 129 0.15 -19.62 10.50
CA LYS A 129 0.05 -20.71 11.49
C LYS A 129 1.43 -21.16 11.99
N ALA A 130 2.43 -21.24 11.10
CA ALA A 130 3.80 -21.55 11.48
C ALA A 130 4.43 -20.50 12.42
N ARG A 131 3.99 -19.25 12.33
CA ARG A 131 4.37 -18.13 13.22
C ARG A 131 3.48 -18.01 14.47
N ARG A 132 2.68 -19.03 14.79
CA ARG A 132 1.80 -19.12 15.97
C ARG A 132 0.68 -18.06 16.01
N LEU A 133 0.27 -17.53 14.87
CA LEU A 133 -0.94 -16.74 14.78
C LEU A 133 -2.14 -17.71 14.85
N LEU A 134 -2.83 -17.69 15.99
CA LEU A 134 -3.85 -18.68 16.34
C LEU A 134 -5.20 -18.42 15.64
N HIS A 135 -5.43 -17.16 15.31
CA HIS A 135 -6.69 -16.77 14.69
C HIS A 135 -6.41 -16.05 13.38
N VAL A 136 -6.83 -16.66 12.27
CA VAL A 136 -6.79 -16.03 10.96
C VAL A 136 -8.23 -15.85 10.51
N GLN A 137 -8.63 -14.61 10.33
CA GLN A 137 -9.94 -14.25 9.79
C GLN A 137 -9.79 -13.99 8.30
N LEU A 138 -10.52 -14.74 7.49
CA LEU A 138 -10.62 -14.47 6.07
C LEU A 138 -11.85 -13.58 5.86
N ALA A 139 -11.63 -12.40 5.31
CA ALA A 139 -12.73 -11.53 4.91
C ALA A 139 -13.18 -11.95 3.50
N GLU A 140 -14.34 -12.55 3.41
CA GLU A 140 -14.97 -12.98 2.15
C GLU A 140 -16.23 -12.17 1.94
N LYS A 141 -16.43 -11.67 0.72
CA LYS A 141 -17.67 -11.01 0.34
C LYS A 141 -18.77 -12.03 0.27
N ARG A 142 -19.78 -11.84 1.10
CA ARG A 142 -21.03 -12.59 1.02
C ARG A 142 -21.93 -11.85 0.03
N ASP A 143 -22.25 -12.51 -1.09
CA ASP A 143 -23.27 -12.04 -2.04
C ASP A 143 -24.65 -12.08 -1.38
#